data_411fbb7e75704995857ae56b0dca58b7
#
_entry.id   411fbb7e75704995857ae56b0dca58b7
#
_cell.length_a   1.000
_cell.length_b   1.000
_cell.length_c   1.000
_cell.angle_alpha   90.00
_cell.angle_beta   90.00
_cell.angle_gamma   90.00
#
_symmetry.space_group_name_H-M   'P 1'
#
loop_
_entity.id
_entity.type
_entity.pdbx_description
1 polymer ?
#
loop_
_entity_poly.entity_id
_entity_poly.type
_entity_poly.pdbx_seq_one_letter_code
_entity_poly.pdbx_strand_id
1 'polypeptide(L)'
;LTLTGILGWVFVAAAKFTGYSDESSYYLDVLGLDIDFRGVILAGIVIGSLGVLDDVTVTQVSAVWQLRAANPHGSWSDIFRPAMTIGRDHVSSTVNTLFLAYAGASLPLLLLFSQSRQSTGAVVGKEVVAVEVVRSLVGSVGLVASVPIATALATTVVGAHRGRHV
;
A
#
# COMPACT_ATOMS: atom_id res chain seq x y z
N LEU A 1 -1.51 -2.86 -7.59
CA LEU A 1 -1.76 -4.18 -6.99
C LEU A 1 -0.76 -5.25 -7.44
N THR A 2 -0.49 -5.40 -8.74
CA THR A 2 0.50 -6.40 -9.22
C THR A 2 1.87 -6.18 -8.58
N LEU A 3 2.34 -4.93 -8.53
CA LEU A 3 3.60 -4.59 -7.88
C LEU A 3 3.58 -4.94 -6.38
N THR A 4 2.51 -4.57 -5.67
CA THR A 4 2.38 -4.88 -4.24
C THR A 4 2.27 -6.38 -3.99
N GLY A 5 1.57 -7.11 -4.85
CA GLY A 5 1.50 -8.58 -4.78
C GLY A 5 2.87 -9.25 -4.97
N ILE A 6 3.64 -8.82 -5.97
CA ILE A 6 5.00 -9.34 -6.22
C ILE A 6 5.93 -9.00 -5.04
N LEU A 7 5.93 -7.74 -4.57
CA LEU A 7 6.74 -7.34 -3.44
C LEU A 7 6.35 -8.11 -2.17
N GLY A 8 5.05 -8.22 -1.88
CA GLY A 8 4.54 -9.00 -0.75
C GLY A 8 5.02 -10.45 -0.82
N TRP A 9 4.89 -11.09 -1.97
CA TRP A 9 5.35 -12.46 -2.19
C TRP A 9 6.86 -12.61 -1.96
N VAL A 10 7.66 -11.68 -2.52
CA VAL A 10 9.12 -11.69 -2.35
C VAL A 10 9.50 -11.56 -0.87
N PHE A 11 8.88 -10.62 -0.15
CA PHE A 11 9.21 -10.41 1.26
C PHE A 11 8.73 -11.55 2.15
N VAL A 12 7.53 -12.09 1.93
CA VAL A 12 7.02 -13.27 2.66
C VAL A 12 7.93 -14.47 2.45
N ALA A 13 8.40 -14.69 1.22
CA ALA A 13 9.34 -15.78 0.90
C ALA A 13 10.74 -15.54 1.48
N ALA A 14 11.29 -14.34 1.33
CA ALA A 14 12.65 -13.99 1.78
C ALA A 14 12.76 -13.99 3.32
N ALA A 15 11.75 -13.48 4.01
CA ALA A 15 11.70 -13.46 5.48
C ALA A 15 11.33 -14.82 6.07
N LYS A 16 10.97 -15.81 5.22
CA LYS A 16 10.56 -17.16 5.64
C LYS A 16 9.42 -17.13 6.66
N PHE A 17 8.46 -16.21 6.48
CA PHE A 17 7.31 -16.16 7.36
C PHE A 17 6.58 -17.50 7.35
N THR A 18 6.18 -17.92 8.55
CA THR A 18 5.46 -19.18 8.75
C THR A 18 3.95 -18.99 8.66
N GLY A 19 3.47 -17.79 9.01
CA GLY A 19 2.07 -17.45 9.13
C GLY A 19 1.46 -17.75 10.49
N TYR A 20 2.21 -18.37 11.39
CA TYR A 20 1.78 -18.61 12.77
C TYR A 20 2.17 -17.43 13.68
N SER A 21 1.90 -16.23 13.21
CA SER A 21 2.36 -15.02 13.89
C SER A 21 1.41 -14.54 14.98
N ASP A 22 0.16 -14.99 14.97
CA ASP A 22 -0.87 -14.58 15.92
C ASP A 22 -1.64 -15.78 16.51
N GLU A 23 -2.40 -15.48 17.55
CA GLU A 23 -3.22 -16.44 18.28
C GLU A 23 -4.33 -17.03 17.39
N SER A 24 -4.85 -16.23 16.44
CA SER A 24 -5.89 -16.64 15.51
C SER A 24 -5.41 -17.73 14.57
N SER A 25 -4.17 -17.62 14.07
CA SER A 25 -3.55 -18.66 13.23
C SER A 25 -3.42 -19.99 13.97
N TYR A 26 -3.02 -19.93 15.26
CA TYR A 26 -2.94 -21.11 16.09
C TYR A 26 -4.32 -21.78 16.31
N TYR A 27 -5.36 -21.00 16.58
CA TYR A 27 -6.70 -21.55 16.75
C TYR A 27 -7.24 -22.18 15.45
N LEU A 28 -6.97 -21.58 14.31
CA LEU A 28 -7.38 -22.13 13.02
C LEU A 28 -6.68 -23.47 12.72
N ASP A 29 -5.40 -23.58 13.08
CA ASP A 29 -4.63 -24.83 12.94
C ASP A 29 -5.18 -25.95 13.85
N VAL A 30 -5.52 -25.62 15.11
CA VAL A 30 -6.11 -26.58 16.08
C VAL A 30 -7.47 -27.08 15.61
N LEU A 31 -8.22 -26.29 14.84
CA LEU A 31 -9.49 -26.72 14.22
C LEU A 31 -9.29 -27.71 13.06
N GLY A 32 -8.06 -28.04 12.70
CA GLY A 32 -7.73 -28.98 11.64
C GLY A 32 -8.04 -28.50 10.23
N LEU A 33 -8.10 -27.18 10.04
CA LEU A 33 -8.28 -26.58 8.72
C LEU A 33 -6.95 -26.57 7.95
N ASP A 34 -6.95 -27.11 6.75
CA ASP A 34 -5.78 -27.08 5.86
C ASP A 34 -5.65 -25.70 5.20
N ILE A 35 -5.08 -24.75 5.94
CA ILE A 35 -4.94 -23.35 5.53
C ILE A 35 -3.47 -23.04 5.23
N ASP A 36 -3.20 -22.46 4.06
CA ASP A 36 -1.91 -21.85 3.76
C ASP A 36 -1.80 -20.48 4.45
N PHE A 37 -1.25 -20.46 5.67
CA PHE A 37 -1.09 -19.23 6.46
C PHE A 37 -0.17 -18.19 5.80
N ARG A 38 0.78 -18.62 4.94
CA ARG A 38 1.59 -17.68 4.15
C ARG A 38 0.74 -16.97 3.10
N GLY A 39 -0.15 -17.72 2.46
CA GLY A 39 -1.16 -17.18 1.55
C GLY A 39 -2.09 -16.19 2.24
N VAL A 40 -2.46 -16.44 3.50
CA VAL A 40 -3.28 -15.52 4.32
C VAL A 40 -2.53 -14.21 4.58
N ILE A 41 -1.25 -14.25 4.96
CA ILE A 41 -0.42 -13.03 5.12
C ILE A 41 -0.39 -12.26 3.80
N LEU A 42 -0.10 -12.92 2.69
CA LEU A 42 -0.03 -12.29 1.37
C LEU A 42 -1.37 -11.66 0.97
N ALA A 43 -2.46 -12.38 1.17
CA ALA A 43 -3.80 -11.85 0.93
C ALA A 43 -4.08 -10.60 1.78
N GLY A 44 -3.71 -10.63 3.07
CA GLY A 44 -3.83 -9.48 3.97
C GLY A 44 -3.03 -8.26 3.51
N ILE A 45 -1.81 -8.47 2.98
CA ILE A 45 -1.00 -7.39 2.41
C ILE A 45 -1.67 -6.80 1.16
N VAL A 46 -2.16 -7.65 0.26
CA VAL A 46 -2.80 -7.22 -1.00
C VAL A 46 -4.11 -6.50 -0.72
N ILE A 47 -4.98 -7.06 0.11
CA ILE A 47 -6.28 -6.46 0.45
C ILE A 47 -6.09 -5.14 1.21
N GLY A 48 -5.17 -5.11 2.17
CA GLY A 48 -4.85 -3.88 2.90
C GLY A 48 -4.31 -2.77 2.01
N SER A 49 -3.50 -3.13 1.01
CA SER A 49 -2.99 -2.18 0.03
C SER A 49 -4.07 -1.71 -0.96
N LEU A 50 -5.05 -2.56 -1.27
CA LEU A 50 -6.09 -2.26 -2.28
C LEU A 50 -6.87 -1.00 -1.91
N GLY A 51 -7.36 -0.90 -0.67
CA GLY A 51 -8.19 0.23 -0.25
C GLY A 51 -7.49 1.58 -0.41
N VAL A 52 -6.21 1.65 -0.03
CA VAL A 52 -5.41 2.88 -0.13
C VAL A 52 -5.02 3.19 -1.58
N LEU A 53 -4.67 2.17 -2.36
CA LEU A 53 -4.33 2.34 -3.77
C LEU A 53 -5.53 2.80 -4.60
N ASP A 54 -6.73 2.30 -4.28
CA ASP A 54 -7.98 2.70 -4.95
C ASP A 54 -8.26 4.18 -4.72
N ASP A 55 -8.25 4.63 -3.47
CA ASP A 55 -8.49 6.02 -3.09
C ASP A 55 -7.52 6.99 -3.79
N VAL A 56 -6.23 6.70 -3.73
CA VAL A 56 -5.20 7.54 -4.36
C VAL A 56 -5.32 7.52 -5.88
N THR A 57 -5.62 6.38 -6.48
CA THR A 57 -5.72 6.26 -7.94
C THR A 57 -6.93 7.03 -8.46
N VAL A 58 -8.10 6.91 -7.82
CA VAL A 58 -9.32 7.64 -8.19
C VAL A 58 -9.12 9.15 -8.05
N THR A 59 -8.55 9.59 -6.92
CA THR A 59 -8.27 11.01 -6.67
C THR A 59 -7.29 11.56 -7.72
N GLN A 60 -6.24 10.82 -8.05
CA GLN A 60 -5.24 11.22 -9.02
C GLN A 60 -5.80 11.33 -10.45
N VAL A 61 -6.63 10.37 -10.84
CA VAL A 61 -7.32 10.41 -12.13
C VAL A 61 -8.24 11.63 -12.19
N SER A 62 -9.02 11.89 -11.13
CA SER A 62 -9.89 13.05 -11.03
C SER A 62 -9.12 14.37 -11.16
N ALA A 63 -7.96 14.49 -10.51
CA ALA A 63 -7.10 15.66 -10.62
C ALA A 63 -6.63 15.89 -12.07
N VAL A 64 -6.24 14.85 -12.79
CA VAL A 64 -5.85 14.94 -14.21
C VAL A 64 -7.01 15.44 -15.07
N TRP A 65 -8.23 14.93 -14.88
CA TRP A 65 -9.41 15.38 -15.62
C TRP A 65 -9.74 16.84 -15.35
N GLN A 66 -9.67 17.29 -14.10
CA GLN A 66 -9.90 18.68 -13.73
C GLN A 66 -8.86 19.63 -14.34
N LEU A 67 -7.58 19.25 -14.29
CA LEU A 67 -6.50 20.01 -14.91
C LEU A 67 -6.67 20.10 -16.43
N ARG A 68 -7.11 19.03 -17.08
CA ARG A 68 -7.41 19.05 -18.52
C ARG A 68 -8.61 19.95 -18.82
N ALA A 69 -9.67 19.92 -18.00
CA ALA A 69 -10.83 20.80 -18.17
C ALA A 69 -10.45 22.29 -18.01
N ALA A 70 -9.55 22.59 -17.06
CA ALA A 70 -9.04 23.95 -16.86
C ALA A 70 -8.08 24.41 -17.95
N ASN A 71 -7.33 23.50 -18.57
CA ASN A 71 -6.41 23.79 -19.67
C ASN A 71 -6.62 22.83 -20.86
N PRO A 72 -7.69 23.05 -21.66
CA PRO A 72 -8.06 22.14 -22.76
C PRO A 72 -7.01 22.04 -23.87
N HIS A 73 -6.19 23.08 -24.04
CA HIS A 73 -5.18 23.17 -25.10
C HIS A 73 -3.77 22.84 -24.60
N GLY A 74 -3.60 22.59 -23.30
CA GLY A 74 -2.30 22.27 -22.71
C GLY A 74 -1.66 21.01 -23.32
N SER A 75 -0.33 21.01 -23.39
CA SER A 75 0.44 19.84 -23.78
C SER A 75 0.31 18.71 -22.73
N TRP A 76 0.81 17.53 -23.06
CA TRP A 76 0.85 16.43 -22.10
C TRP A 76 1.60 16.82 -20.81
N SER A 77 2.72 17.52 -20.93
CA SER A 77 3.53 17.95 -19.79
C SER A 77 2.86 19.05 -18.95
N ASP A 78 2.03 19.88 -19.56
CA ASP A 78 1.29 20.94 -18.86
C ASP A 78 0.17 20.38 -17.96
N ILE A 79 -0.23 19.15 -18.19
CA ILE A 79 -1.19 18.44 -17.34
C ILE A 79 -0.44 17.50 -16.39
N PHE A 80 0.54 16.73 -16.89
CA PHE A 80 1.26 15.75 -16.10
C PHE A 80 2.00 16.35 -14.89
N ARG A 81 2.75 17.44 -15.11
CA ARG A 81 3.57 18.03 -14.05
C ARG A 81 2.74 18.57 -12.86
N PRO A 82 1.69 19.40 -13.08
CA PRO A 82 0.84 19.83 -11.97
C PRO A 82 0.12 18.66 -11.29
N ALA A 83 -0.37 17.67 -12.06
CA ALA A 83 -0.99 16.48 -11.49
C ALA A 83 -0.03 15.70 -10.60
N MET A 84 1.24 15.56 -11.00
CA MET A 84 2.28 14.93 -10.18
C MET A 84 2.57 15.71 -8.90
N THR A 85 2.50 17.03 -8.91
CA THR A 85 2.66 17.84 -7.69
C THR A 85 1.52 17.56 -6.72
N ILE A 86 0.28 17.62 -7.18
CA ILE A 86 -0.91 17.28 -6.37
C ILE A 86 -0.78 15.86 -5.80
N GLY A 87 -0.40 14.89 -6.64
CA GLY A 87 -0.26 13.49 -6.23
C GLY A 87 0.82 13.28 -5.17
N ARG A 88 1.96 13.97 -5.25
CA ARG A 88 3.02 13.89 -4.24
C ARG A 88 2.57 14.41 -2.88
N ASP A 89 1.87 15.53 -2.86
CA ASP A 89 1.34 16.12 -1.64
C ASP A 89 0.32 15.19 -0.99
N HIS A 90 -0.55 14.59 -1.81
CA HIS A 90 -1.55 13.63 -1.35
C HIS A 90 -0.90 12.36 -0.78
N VAL A 91 0.07 11.77 -1.50
CA VAL A 91 0.80 10.59 -1.03
C VAL A 91 1.55 10.84 0.26
N SER A 92 2.20 11.99 0.41
CA SER A 92 2.91 12.33 1.65
C SER A 92 1.98 12.33 2.85
N SER A 93 0.79 12.89 2.71
CA SER A 93 -0.24 12.88 3.76
C SER A 93 -0.76 11.46 4.03
N THR A 94 -1.04 10.71 2.97
CA THR A 94 -1.61 9.35 3.07
C THR A 94 -0.62 8.36 3.71
N VAL A 95 0.66 8.42 3.36
CA VAL A 95 1.70 7.57 3.97
C VAL A 95 1.82 7.84 5.46
N ASN A 96 1.79 9.12 5.87
CA ASN A 96 1.81 9.48 7.28
C ASN A 96 0.58 8.95 8.02
N THR A 97 -0.60 9.07 7.43
CA THR A 97 -1.85 8.54 7.99
C THR A 97 -1.81 7.02 8.13
N LEU A 98 -1.29 6.31 7.12
CA LEU A 98 -1.10 4.85 7.17
C LEU A 98 -0.16 4.45 8.31
N PHE A 99 0.98 5.12 8.42
CA PHE A 99 1.92 4.86 9.50
C PHE A 99 1.27 5.01 10.88
N LEU A 100 0.53 6.11 11.09
CA LEU A 100 -0.18 6.35 12.35
C LEU A 100 -1.28 5.32 12.60
N ALA A 101 -2.01 4.91 11.56
CA ALA A 101 -3.06 3.90 11.69
C ALA A 101 -2.47 2.53 12.09
N TYR A 102 -1.38 2.10 11.45
CA TYR A 102 -0.69 0.86 11.82
C TYR A 102 -0.06 0.93 13.21
N ALA A 103 0.60 2.04 13.55
CA ALA A 103 1.14 2.25 14.88
C ALA A 103 0.03 2.20 15.95
N GLY A 104 -1.11 2.84 15.68
CA GLY A 104 -2.27 2.82 16.58
C GLY A 104 -2.86 1.42 16.75
N ALA A 105 -3.04 0.68 15.68
CA ALA A 105 -3.52 -0.71 15.73
C ALA A 105 -2.56 -1.64 16.50
N SER A 106 -1.26 -1.37 16.42
CA SER A 106 -0.21 -2.15 17.10
C SER A 106 0.03 -1.72 18.55
N LEU A 107 -0.67 -0.69 19.07
CA LEU A 107 -0.46 -0.20 20.43
C LEU A 107 -0.53 -1.28 21.51
N PRO A 108 -1.53 -2.18 21.54
CA PRO A 108 -1.56 -3.25 22.56
C PRO A 108 -0.32 -4.14 22.52
N LEU A 109 0.15 -4.46 21.31
CA LEU A 109 1.36 -5.27 21.10
C LEU A 109 2.61 -4.53 21.57
N LEU A 110 2.73 -3.23 21.27
CA LEU A 110 3.83 -2.38 21.72
C LEU A 110 3.85 -2.27 23.24
N LEU A 111 2.69 -2.12 23.88
CA LEU A 111 2.58 -2.11 25.34
C LEU A 111 3.00 -3.44 25.95
N LEU A 112 2.57 -4.56 25.39
CA LEU A 112 3.00 -5.88 25.83
C LEU A 112 4.53 -6.03 25.77
N PHE A 113 5.16 -5.57 24.70
CA PHE A 113 6.60 -5.62 24.54
C PHE A 113 7.33 -4.65 25.47
N SER A 114 6.75 -3.48 25.77
CA SER A 114 7.34 -2.53 26.72
C SER A 114 7.43 -3.09 28.14
N GLN A 115 6.51 -3.98 28.51
CA GLN A 115 6.53 -4.69 29.80
C GLN A 115 7.44 -5.92 29.80
N SER A 116 7.79 -6.43 28.62
CA SER A 116 8.71 -7.55 28.50
C SER A 116 10.15 -7.08 28.72
N ARG A 117 10.94 -7.86 29.47
CA ARG A 117 12.38 -7.56 29.65
C ARG A 117 13.22 -7.96 28.42
N GLN A 118 12.61 -8.08 27.26
CA GLN A 118 13.28 -8.48 26.01
C GLN A 118 14.01 -7.28 25.40
N SER A 119 15.13 -7.54 24.73
CA SER A 119 15.82 -6.50 23.97
C SER A 119 14.99 -6.06 22.77
N THR A 120 15.14 -4.79 22.34
CA THR A 120 14.45 -4.24 21.17
C THR A 120 14.69 -5.11 19.92
N GLY A 121 15.90 -5.62 19.74
CA GLY A 121 16.23 -6.52 18.62
C GLY A 121 15.44 -7.83 18.65
N ALA A 122 15.24 -8.41 19.84
CA ALA A 122 14.43 -9.62 19.99
C ALA A 122 12.94 -9.38 19.69
N VAL A 123 12.43 -8.20 20.02
CA VAL A 123 11.05 -7.81 19.74
C VAL A 123 10.83 -7.60 18.24
N VAL A 124 11.70 -6.83 17.59
CA VAL A 124 11.62 -6.56 16.14
C VAL A 124 11.81 -7.82 15.32
N GLY A 125 12.56 -8.80 15.83
CA GLY A 125 12.74 -10.11 15.19
C GLY A 125 11.54 -11.06 15.31
N LYS A 126 10.47 -10.69 16.04
CA LYS A 126 9.25 -11.51 16.08
C LYS A 126 8.47 -11.42 14.79
N GLU A 127 7.98 -12.55 14.32
CA GLU A 127 7.24 -12.63 13.05
C GLU A 127 6.04 -11.68 13.01
N VAL A 128 5.29 -11.56 14.11
CA VAL A 128 4.13 -10.64 14.21
C VAL A 128 4.53 -9.19 13.93
N VAL A 129 5.68 -8.73 14.42
CA VAL A 129 6.18 -7.37 14.15
C VAL A 129 6.70 -7.25 12.73
N ALA A 130 7.47 -8.25 12.28
CA ALA A 130 8.04 -8.27 10.94
C ALA A 130 6.96 -8.27 9.85
N VAL A 131 5.85 -8.99 10.04
CA VAL A 131 4.69 -8.98 9.13
C VAL A 131 4.09 -7.58 9.02
N GLU A 132 3.89 -6.86 10.13
CA GLU A 132 3.35 -5.50 10.11
C GLU A 132 4.31 -4.50 9.44
N VAL A 133 5.62 -4.64 9.67
CA VAL A 133 6.64 -3.84 8.99
C VAL A 133 6.61 -4.08 7.47
N VAL A 134 6.57 -5.33 7.04
CA VAL A 134 6.51 -5.68 5.61
C VAL A 134 5.22 -5.16 4.98
N ARG A 135 4.07 -5.34 5.64
CA ARG A 135 2.77 -4.82 5.18
C ARG A 135 2.81 -3.32 4.96
N SER A 136 3.31 -2.59 5.94
CA SER A 136 3.44 -1.12 5.88
C SER A 136 4.38 -0.67 4.75
N LEU A 137 5.54 -1.31 4.61
CA LEU A 137 6.52 -0.97 3.58
C LEU A 137 6.00 -1.29 2.17
N VAL A 138 5.46 -2.48 1.96
CA VAL A 138 4.93 -2.91 0.65
C VAL A 138 3.76 -2.00 0.23
N GLY A 139 2.83 -1.70 1.15
CA GLY A 139 1.74 -0.78 0.91
C GLY A 139 2.24 0.62 0.54
N SER A 140 3.20 1.16 1.28
CA SER A 140 3.79 2.47 1.01
C SER A 140 4.51 2.55 -0.33
N VAL A 141 5.30 1.54 -0.69
CA VAL A 141 5.96 1.47 -2.00
C VAL A 141 4.93 1.41 -3.13
N GLY A 142 3.89 0.58 -2.98
CA GLY A 142 2.79 0.51 -3.93
C GLY A 142 2.08 1.85 -4.12
N LEU A 143 1.84 2.55 -3.03
CA LEU A 143 1.20 3.86 -3.02
C LEU A 143 2.05 4.90 -3.76
N VAL A 144 3.34 5.00 -3.44
CA VAL A 144 4.26 5.94 -4.11
C VAL A 144 4.36 5.64 -5.61
N ALA A 145 4.37 4.36 -6.00
CA ALA A 145 4.43 3.96 -7.40
C ALA A 145 3.10 4.20 -8.15
N SER A 146 1.97 4.17 -7.47
CA SER A 146 0.65 4.32 -8.11
C SER A 146 0.44 5.70 -8.71
N VAL A 147 0.94 6.76 -8.06
CA VAL A 147 0.77 8.16 -8.50
C VAL A 147 1.35 8.42 -9.88
N PRO A 148 2.64 8.18 -10.15
CA PRO A 148 3.18 8.43 -11.49
C PRO A 148 2.53 7.55 -12.56
N ILE A 149 2.20 6.30 -12.23
CA ILE A 149 1.56 5.38 -13.17
C ILE A 149 0.13 5.86 -13.51
N ALA A 150 -0.69 6.16 -12.51
CA ALA A 150 -2.05 6.64 -12.71
C ALA A 150 -2.06 7.99 -13.44
N THR A 151 -1.16 8.90 -13.07
CA THR A 151 -1.03 10.21 -13.73
C THR A 151 -0.65 10.07 -15.20
N ALA A 152 0.33 9.24 -15.51
CA ALA A 152 0.78 9.03 -16.90
C ALA A 152 -0.33 8.43 -17.76
N LEU A 153 -0.99 7.38 -17.25
CA LEU A 153 -2.10 6.72 -17.95
C LEU A 153 -3.28 7.68 -18.15
N ALA A 154 -3.73 8.38 -17.10
CA ALA A 154 -4.83 9.31 -17.18
C ALA A 154 -4.54 10.46 -18.15
N THR A 155 -3.33 11.07 -18.09
CA THR A 155 -2.93 12.14 -18.98
C THR A 155 -2.91 11.70 -20.44
N THR A 156 -2.48 10.47 -20.70
CA THR A 156 -2.46 9.90 -22.06
C THR A 156 -3.87 9.64 -22.59
N VAL A 157 -4.75 9.06 -21.76
CA VAL A 157 -6.15 8.79 -22.13
C VAL A 157 -6.90 10.08 -22.43
N VAL A 158 -6.76 11.10 -21.56
CA VAL A 158 -7.42 12.39 -21.74
C VAL A 158 -6.87 13.13 -22.96
N GLY A 159 -5.60 12.95 -23.31
CA GLY A 159 -4.99 13.46 -24.53
C GLY A 159 -5.55 12.80 -25.81
N ALA A 160 -5.73 11.47 -25.77
CA ALA A 160 -6.24 10.70 -26.90
C ALA A 160 -7.73 10.97 -27.24
N HIS A 161 -8.55 11.32 -26.25
CA HIS A 161 -9.96 11.69 -26.46
C HIS A 161 -10.13 12.92 -27.35
N ARG A 162 -9.15 13.81 -27.38
CA ARG A 162 -9.14 15.00 -28.21
C ARG A 162 -9.01 14.72 -29.70
N GLY A 163 -8.31 13.66 -30.07
CA GLY A 163 -8.09 13.29 -31.48
C GLY A 163 -9.32 12.72 -32.20
N ARG A 164 -10.42 12.48 -31.48
CA ARG A 164 -11.66 11.90 -32.04
C ARG A 164 -12.76 12.94 -32.35
N HIS A 165 -12.57 14.18 -31.96
CA HIS A 165 -13.54 15.25 -32.15
C HIS A 165 -13.06 16.38 -33.11
N VAL A 166 -12.01 16.11 -33.88
CA VAL A 166 -11.53 16.90 -35.02
C VAL A 166 -11.62 16.01 -36.30
#